data_459ce160b3fc7218afede2e4f94e856f
#
_entry.id   459ce160b3fc7218afede2e4f94e856f
#
_cell.length_a   1.000
_cell.length_b   1.000
_cell.length_c   1.000
_cell.angle_alpha   90.00
_cell.angle_beta   90.00
_cell.angle_gamma   90.00
#
_symmetry.space_group_name_H-M   'P 1'
#
loop_
_entity.id
_entity.type
_entity.pdbx_description
1 polymer ?
#
loop_
_entity_poly.entity_id
_entity_poly.type
_entity_poly.pdbx_seq_one_letter_code
_entity_poly.pdbx_strand_id
1 'polypeptide(L)'
;MDQSSENLHQPIDVDTTFSRQFLGHCRPLAFRTESGREVQITQIGLVHPKYDGLKTTFAFDVTDGATDYRLALDTESLNWYLEFEGDHYE
;
A
#
# COMPACT_ATOMS: atom_id res chain seq x y z
N MET A 1 -14.83 -10.73 -16.82
CA MET A 1 -14.25 -10.41 -16.43
C MET A 1 -13.82 -10.68 -15.38
N ASP A 2 -13.29 -11.02 -14.91
CA ASP A 2 -12.86 -11.17 -13.95
C ASP A 2 -12.25 -10.53 -13.28
N GLN A 3 -12.15 -10.52 -12.51
CA GLN A 3 -11.50 -9.69 -12.03
C GLN A 3 -11.13 -9.90 -10.71
N SER A 4 -10.28 -10.73 -10.47
CA SER A 4 -9.63 -10.90 -9.20
C SER A 4 -8.80 -9.68 -8.82
N SER A 5 -8.64 -8.75 -9.72
CA SER A 5 -7.85 -7.57 -9.44
C SER A 5 -8.51 -6.36 -10.07
N GLU A 6 -8.33 -5.22 -9.43
CA GLU A 6 -8.91 -3.98 -9.90
C GLU A 6 -7.97 -2.84 -9.63
N ASN A 7 -8.05 -1.84 -10.48
CA ASN A 7 -7.39 -0.58 -10.23
C ASN A 7 -8.28 0.25 -9.33
N LEU A 8 -7.75 0.67 -8.22
CA LEU A 8 -8.48 1.38 -7.20
C LEU A 8 -7.76 2.69 -6.91
N HIS A 9 -8.43 3.56 -6.21
CA HIS A 9 -7.80 4.76 -5.66
C HIS A 9 -8.65 5.18 -4.46
N GLN A 10 -8.60 4.35 -3.42
CA GLN A 10 -9.45 4.53 -2.25
C GLN A 10 -8.61 5.05 -1.10
N PRO A 11 -9.01 6.15 -0.47
CA PRO A 11 -8.31 6.64 0.71
C PRO A 11 -8.36 5.60 1.82
N ILE A 12 -7.24 5.43 2.51
CA ILE A 12 -7.15 4.51 3.64
C ILE A 12 -6.33 5.16 4.74
N ASP A 13 -6.50 4.64 5.95
CA ASP A 13 -5.66 4.99 7.08
C ASP A 13 -4.63 3.89 7.24
N VAL A 14 -3.38 4.25 7.47
CA VAL A 14 -2.30 3.28 7.54
C VAL A 14 -1.51 3.51 8.82
N ASP A 15 -1.30 2.42 9.55
CA ASP A 15 -0.38 2.43 10.67
C ASP A 15 1.01 2.14 10.13
N THR A 16 1.95 3.04 10.35
CA THR A 16 3.29 2.89 9.83
C THR A 16 4.31 3.07 10.93
N THR A 17 5.49 2.53 10.68
CA THR A 17 6.64 2.85 11.49
C THR A 17 7.73 3.40 10.58
N PHE A 18 8.52 4.31 11.10
CA PHE A 18 9.66 4.85 10.37
C PHE A 18 10.93 4.35 11.05
N SER A 19 11.86 3.85 10.25
CA SER A 19 13.09 3.28 10.78
C SER A 19 14.22 3.59 9.82
N ARG A 20 15.37 3.96 10.37
CA ARG A 20 16.54 4.21 9.53
C ARG A 20 17.05 2.95 8.88
N GLN A 21 16.65 1.78 9.38
CA GLN A 21 17.12 0.50 8.87
C GLN A 21 16.27 -0.03 7.73
N PHE A 22 15.08 0.53 7.54
CA PHE A 22 14.21 0.04 6.50
C PHE A 22 14.33 0.93 5.27
N LEU A 23 14.39 0.30 4.10
CA LEU A 23 14.49 1.03 2.86
C LEU A 23 13.33 2.00 2.73
N GLY A 24 13.63 3.26 2.47
CA GLY A 24 12.62 4.29 2.40
C GLY A 24 12.16 4.78 3.76
N HIS A 25 12.66 4.18 4.82
CA HIS A 25 12.42 4.65 6.18
C HIS A 25 10.97 4.55 6.62
N CYS A 26 10.09 3.99 5.81
CA CYS A 26 8.66 3.91 6.10
C CYS A 26 8.19 2.49 5.88
N ARG A 27 7.58 1.91 6.90
CA ARG A 27 7.11 0.53 6.82
C ARG A 27 5.65 0.49 7.24
N PRO A 28 4.72 0.22 6.31
CA PRO A 28 3.32 0.07 6.69
C PRO A 28 3.11 -1.24 7.43
N LEU A 29 2.33 -1.20 8.49
CA LEU A 29 2.07 -2.35 9.36
C LEU A 29 0.64 -2.87 9.21
N ALA A 30 -0.31 -1.98 8.99
CA ALA A 30 -1.71 -2.32 8.89
C ALA A 30 -2.43 -1.16 8.24
N PHE A 31 -3.59 -1.44 7.64
CA PHE A 31 -4.39 -0.34 7.11
C PHE A 31 -5.87 -0.61 7.34
N ARG A 32 -6.66 0.45 7.26
CA ARG A 32 -8.11 0.40 7.43
C ARG A 32 -8.76 1.11 6.27
N THR A 33 -9.81 0.49 5.73
CA THR A 33 -10.58 1.07 4.64
C THR A 33 -11.68 1.95 5.19
N GLU A 34 -12.30 2.72 4.31
CA GLU A 34 -13.41 3.57 4.70
C GLU A 34 -14.60 2.77 5.21
N SER A 35 -14.75 1.54 4.76
CA SER A 35 -15.82 0.68 5.23
C SER A 35 -15.54 0.07 6.60
N GLY A 36 -14.35 0.31 7.15
CA GLY A 36 -14.00 -0.19 8.48
C GLY A 36 -13.26 -1.50 8.47
N ARG A 37 -12.93 -2.05 7.30
CA ARG A 37 -12.17 -3.29 7.24
C ARG A 37 -10.72 -3.00 7.60
N GLU A 38 -10.19 -3.81 8.48
CA GLU A 38 -8.79 -3.67 8.91
C GLU A 38 -7.98 -4.83 8.38
N VAL A 39 -6.80 -4.53 7.84
CA VAL A 39 -5.91 -5.51 7.24
C VAL A 39 -4.55 -5.42 7.91
N GLN A 40 -4.06 -6.57 8.40
CA GLN A 40 -2.73 -6.66 8.99
C GLN A 40 -1.75 -7.09 7.91
N ILE A 41 -0.68 -6.33 7.74
CA ILE A 41 0.31 -6.61 6.72
C ILE A 41 1.32 -7.58 7.30
N THR A 42 1.45 -8.75 6.67
CA THR A 42 2.38 -9.77 7.16
C THR A 42 3.70 -9.72 6.42
N GLN A 43 3.71 -9.17 5.19
CA GLN A 43 4.95 -9.12 4.43
C GLN A 43 4.88 -7.97 3.44
N ILE A 44 6.01 -7.30 3.26
CA ILE A 44 6.16 -6.25 2.27
C ILE A 44 7.07 -6.79 1.17
N GLY A 45 6.60 -6.69 -0.06
CA GLY A 45 7.39 -7.06 -1.23
C GLY A 45 8.14 -5.86 -1.75
N LEU A 46 7.84 -5.47 -2.98
CA LEU A 46 8.56 -4.37 -3.62
C LEU A 46 8.05 -3.03 -3.14
N VAL A 47 8.98 -2.09 -3.01
CA VAL A 47 8.67 -0.70 -2.76
C VAL A 47 9.29 0.07 -3.91
N HIS A 48 8.47 0.83 -4.63
CA HIS A 48 9.00 1.54 -5.79
C HIS A 48 8.43 2.94 -5.88
N PRO A 49 9.28 3.89 -6.28
CA PRO A 49 8.80 5.26 -6.46
C PRO A 49 8.08 5.40 -7.78
N LYS A 50 7.11 6.29 -7.81
CA LYS A 50 6.45 6.70 -9.04
C LYS A 50 6.59 8.20 -9.14
N TYR A 51 7.07 8.66 -10.28
CA TYR A 51 7.30 10.07 -10.50
C TYR A 51 6.27 10.61 -11.48
N ASP A 52 5.67 11.73 -11.14
CA ASP A 52 4.68 12.37 -11.99
C ASP A 52 4.97 13.86 -11.94
N GLY A 53 5.77 14.33 -12.89
CA GLY A 53 6.24 15.71 -12.85
C GLY A 53 7.13 15.91 -11.64
N LEU A 54 6.76 16.85 -10.77
CA LEU A 54 7.52 17.14 -9.56
C LEU A 54 7.05 16.33 -8.37
N LYS A 55 6.03 15.51 -8.57
CA LYS A 55 5.41 14.78 -7.47
C LYS A 55 5.96 13.37 -7.42
N THR A 56 6.25 12.89 -6.24
CA THR A 56 6.70 11.53 -6.01
C THR A 56 5.68 10.80 -5.14
N THR A 57 5.34 9.58 -5.56
CA THR A 57 4.48 8.69 -4.81
C THR A 57 5.24 7.39 -4.62
N PHE A 58 5.16 6.81 -3.43
CA PHE A 58 5.76 5.50 -3.20
C PHE A 58 4.68 4.45 -3.22
N ALA A 59 4.90 3.39 -3.98
CA ALA A 59 4.00 2.25 -4.05
C ALA A 59 4.61 1.08 -3.30
N PHE A 60 3.81 0.49 -2.41
CA PHE A 60 4.23 -0.63 -1.57
C PHE A 60 3.38 -1.83 -1.95
N ASP A 61 4.03 -2.91 -2.39
CA ASP A 61 3.33 -4.18 -2.63
C ASP A 61 3.38 -4.96 -1.33
N VAL A 62 2.22 -5.23 -0.76
CA VAL A 62 2.11 -5.87 0.55
C VAL A 62 1.10 -7.00 0.48
N THR A 63 1.14 -7.87 1.50
CA THR A 63 0.20 -8.97 1.56
C THR A 63 -0.17 -9.25 3.01
N ASP A 64 -1.38 -9.77 3.22
CA ASP A 64 -1.79 -10.29 4.52
C ASP A 64 -1.70 -11.81 4.58
N GLY A 65 -1.12 -12.43 3.54
CA GLY A 65 -1.00 -13.87 3.44
C GLY A 65 -2.04 -14.51 2.54
N ALA A 66 -3.17 -13.86 2.36
CA ALA A 66 -4.24 -14.37 1.52
C ALA A 66 -4.54 -13.45 0.34
N THR A 67 -4.32 -12.17 0.50
CA THR A 67 -4.63 -11.16 -0.49
C THR A 67 -3.43 -10.26 -0.65
N ASP A 68 -3.15 -9.85 -1.88
CA ASP A 68 -2.10 -8.89 -2.19
C ASP A 68 -2.72 -7.53 -2.40
N TYR A 69 -2.02 -6.52 -1.94
CA TYR A 69 -2.47 -5.14 -2.04
C TYR A 69 -1.35 -4.27 -2.55
N ARG A 70 -1.70 -3.19 -3.21
CA ARG A 70 -0.76 -2.12 -3.50
C ARG A 70 -1.24 -0.86 -2.80
N LEU A 71 -0.37 -0.32 -1.95
CA LEU A 71 -0.66 0.90 -1.20
C LEU A 71 0.21 2.01 -1.77
N ALA A 72 -0.34 3.18 -1.90
CA ALA A 72 0.39 4.34 -2.41
C ALA A 72 0.43 5.43 -1.36
N LEU A 73 1.62 5.95 -1.14
CA LEU A 73 1.83 7.09 -0.24
C LEU A 73 2.16 8.31 -1.08
N ASP A 74 1.31 9.31 -0.99
CA ASP A 74 1.54 10.60 -1.63
C ASP A 74 2.46 11.40 -0.72
N THR A 75 3.66 11.72 -1.20
CA THR A 75 4.65 12.35 -0.34
C THR A 75 4.39 13.83 -0.10
N GLU A 76 3.50 14.44 -0.88
CA GLU A 76 3.15 15.84 -0.63
C GLU A 76 2.11 16.00 0.45
N SER A 77 1.06 15.19 0.37
CA SER A 77 -0.05 15.28 1.32
C SER A 77 0.10 14.31 2.47
N LEU A 78 0.94 13.29 2.30
CA LEU A 78 1.13 12.19 3.25
C LEU A 78 -0.14 11.36 3.40
N ASN A 79 -0.99 11.40 2.38
CA ASN A 79 -2.17 10.55 2.35
C ASN A 79 -1.83 9.21 1.73
N TRP A 80 -2.54 8.19 2.17
CA TRP A 80 -2.38 6.83 1.66
C TRP A 80 -3.61 6.43 0.88
N TYR A 81 -3.39 5.61 -0.16
CA TYR A 81 -4.47 5.10 -0.99
C TYR A 81 -4.28 3.62 -1.24
N LEU A 82 -5.39 2.90 -1.29
CA LEU A 82 -5.38 1.51 -1.73
C LEU A 82 -5.59 1.54 -3.24
N GLU A 83 -4.61 1.00 -3.99
CA GLU A 83 -4.65 1.08 -5.45
C GLU A 83 -4.83 -0.25 -6.12
N PHE A 84 -4.65 -1.34 -5.40
CA PHE A 84 -4.81 -2.67 -5.98
C PHE A 84 -5.13 -3.66 -4.88
N GLU A 85 -6.01 -4.59 -5.20
CA GLU A 85 -6.35 -5.68 -4.30
C GLU A 85 -6.59 -6.91 -5.17
N GLY A 86 -5.95 -8.02 -4.84
CA GLY A 86 -6.10 -9.24 -5.61
C GLY A 86 -5.65 -10.45 -4.81
N ASP A 87 -5.90 -11.63 -5.36
CA ASP A 87 -5.54 -12.87 -4.70
C ASP A 87 -4.02 -12.99 -4.65
N HIS A 88 -3.56 -13.59 -3.56
CA HIS A 88 -2.13 -13.84 -3.40
C HIS A 88 -1.75 -15.09 -4.18
N TYR A 89 -0.70 -14.98 -4.99
CA TYR A 89 -0.15 -16.10 -5.73
C TYR A 89 1.22 -16.44 -5.21
N GLU A 90 1.49 -17.71 -5.07
CA GLU A 90 2.80 -18.15 -4.61
C GLU A 90 3.72 -18.52 -5.72
#